data_ddd04f76331c93f4625ab2218d7c3ee4
#
_entry.id   ddd04f76331c93f4625ab2218d7c3ee4
#
_cell.length_a   1.000
_cell.length_b   1.000
_cell.length_c   1.000
_cell.angle_alpha   90.00
_cell.angle_beta   90.00
_cell.angle_gamma   90.00
#
_symmetry.space_group_name_H-M   'P 1'
#
loop_
_entity.id
_entity.type
_entity.pdbx_description
1 polymer ?
#
loop_
_entity_poly.entity_id
_entity_poly.type
_entity_poly.pdbx_seq_one_letter_code
_entity_poly.pdbx_strand_id
1 'polypeptide(L)'
;MVKKFRWFLVISAIFSLLVMSACSNDASKGDDKDKEKDGGTKPGEKTEISFWHAMSGPGQEALDGIVADFNNSQDQVVVNAEFQGTYEEALTKLRSVGGTDNAPAIMQVFEVGTKYMIESGFIEPMQTFIDKDNYDLSQLEENILNYYKVDGKLYSMPFNSSTPVMIYNKDAFKEAGLDPESPPQTFSEVKAAAEKLTKKNERFGFSMLTYGWFFEQLVATQGGLYVDNDNGRSDDATKAVFNGEEGLRVFKFLDDMNKAGTFGNYGTNWDDIRAAFQTGKVAMYMDSSAGVAGAINNSSFDVGVAYIPYPDEVERQGVAIGGASLWMSKGIGEDKQQAAWEFMKFLASPESQAKWHIGTGYFAINPAAYEEDIVKKEWEKYPQFKVTVDQLQDTKPSFATQGALISVFPESRQQVVTALENMYQGTPPQEALDQAAEGTDRAIEIANKTKKK
;
A
#
# COMPACT_ATOMS: atom_id res chain seq x y z
N MET A 1 14.89 2.01 58.43
CA MET A 1 13.68 2.62 58.96
C MET A 1 12.59 2.40 57.94
N VAL A 2 11.86 1.33 57.95
CA VAL A 2 10.63 0.94 58.69
C VAL A 2 9.55 2.00 58.68
N LYS A 3 8.45 1.71 58.00
CA LYS A 3 7.01 1.69 58.31
C LYS A 3 6.22 1.88 57.00
N LYS A 4 5.52 0.89 56.48
CA LYS A 4 4.24 0.27 56.87
C LYS A 4 3.09 1.27 56.92
N PHE A 5 2.03 1.04 56.11
CA PHE A 5 0.63 0.85 56.47
C PHE A 5 -0.24 0.88 55.21
N ARG A 6 -0.86 -0.24 54.77
CA ARG A 6 -2.19 -0.79 55.09
C ARG A 6 -3.34 0.05 54.52
N TRP A 7 -4.03 -0.47 53.49
CA TRP A 7 -5.23 -1.32 53.48
C TRP A 7 -6.52 -0.54 53.78
N PHE A 8 -7.41 -0.42 52.78
CA PHE A 8 -8.86 -0.51 53.03
C PHE A 8 -9.58 -1.07 51.80
N LEU A 9 -10.08 -2.29 51.97
CA LEU A 9 -11.18 -2.90 51.26
C LEU A 9 -12.48 -2.43 51.86
N VAL A 10 -13.49 -2.03 51.09
CA VAL A 10 -14.91 -2.11 51.51
C VAL A 10 -15.77 -2.56 50.34
N ILE A 11 -16.41 -3.67 50.57
CA ILE A 11 -17.47 -4.36 49.83
C ILE A 11 -18.82 -3.71 50.21
N SER A 12 -19.76 -3.57 49.22
CA SER A 12 -21.22 -3.68 49.43
C SER A 12 -21.87 -3.57 48.04
N ALA A 13 -22.40 -4.54 47.36
CA ALA A 13 -23.50 -5.49 47.64
C ALA A 13 -24.90 -4.87 47.62
N ILE A 14 -25.63 -5.20 46.54
CA ILE A 14 -27.06 -5.54 46.44
C ILE A 14 -28.09 -4.44 46.75
N PHE A 15 -28.93 -4.11 45.75
CA PHE A 15 -30.39 -4.16 45.94
C PHE A 15 -31.13 -4.34 44.61
N SER A 16 -31.76 -5.49 44.51
CA SER A 16 -32.82 -5.84 43.55
C SER A 16 -34.12 -5.23 44.06
N LEU A 17 -35.02 -4.83 43.16
CA LEU A 17 -36.46 -5.04 43.38
C LEU A 17 -37.26 -4.82 42.09
N LEU A 18 -37.92 -5.86 41.75
CA LEU A 18 -39.07 -6.05 40.87
C LEU A 18 -40.24 -5.09 41.08
N VAL A 19 -40.93 -4.70 40.02
CA VAL A 19 -42.37 -4.55 40.04
C VAL A 19 -42.95 -5.19 38.78
N MET A 20 -43.74 -6.25 39.00
CA MET A 20 -44.66 -6.86 38.04
C MET A 20 -45.97 -6.08 37.99
N SER A 21 -46.63 -6.06 36.81
CA SER A 21 -48.09 -6.14 36.64
C SER A 21 -48.30 -6.49 35.16
N ALA A 22 -48.67 -7.59 34.80
CA ALA A 22 -49.85 -8.46 34.91
C ALA A 22 -50.93 -8.15 33.88
N CYS A 23 -51.00 -9.09 32.91
CA CYS A 23 -52.13 -9.75 32.27
C CYS A 23 -53.24 -8.96 31.55
N SER A 24 -53.43 -9.26 30.26
CA SER A 24 -54.66 -9.94 29.89
C SER A 24 -54.49 -10.69 28.56
N ASN A 25 -55.04 -11.88 28.57
CA ASN A 25 -55.19 -12.84 27.47
C ASN A 25 -56.05 -12.30 26.33
N ASP A 26 -55.75 -12.63 25.05
CA ASP A 26 -56.69 -13.37 24.27
C ASP A 26 -56.00 -14.14 23.13
N ALA A 27 -56.46 -15.34 22.92
CA ALA A 27 -55.93 -16.27 21.92
C ALA A 27 -56.70 -16.17 20.59
N SER A 28 -56.00 -16.12 19.45
CA SER A 28 -56.50 -16.71 18.23
C SER A 28 -55.37 -17.13 17.31
N LYS A 29 -55.53 -18.32 16.78
CA LYS A 29 -54.70 -19.05 15.81
C LYS A 29 -54.62 -18.32 14.47
N GLY A 30 -53.49 -18.47 13.77
CA GLY A 30 -53.48 -18.36 12.31
C GLY A 30 -52.15 -18.05 11.69
N ASP A 31 -51.57 -19.07 11.06
CA ASP A 31 -50.72 -19.09 9.88
C ASP A 31 -49.29 -18.56 9.93
N ASP A 32 -48.37 -19.50 9.89
CA ASP A 32 -47.03 -19.40 9.34
C ASP A 32 -47.06 -18.76 7.94
N LYS A 33 -46.43 -17.61 7.80
CA LYS A 33 -45.87 -17.13 6.54
C LYS A 33 -44.47 -16.64 6.79
N ASP A 34 -43.51 -17.29 6.20
CA ASP A 34 -42.15 -16.86 6.00
C ASP A 34 -42.15 -15.38 5.64
N LYS A 35 -41.64 -14.55 6.55
CA LYS A 35 -41.24 -13.18 6.22
C LYS A 35 -39.77 -13.23 5.86
N GLU A 36 -39.48 -13.26 4.56
CA GLU A 36 -38.27 -12.73 4.01
C GLU A 36 -37.99 -11.39 4.71
N LYS A 37 -36.83 -11.26 5.32
CA LYS A 37 -36.34 -9.98 5.80
C LYS A 37 -35.90 -9.17 4.57
N ASP A 38 -36.84 -8.44 4.01
CA ASP A 38 -36.57 -7.35 3.09
C ASP A 38 -35.84 -6.26 3.89
N GLY A 39 -34.54 -6.13 3.66
CA GLY A 39 -33.66 -5.16 4.28
C GLY A 39 -33.70 -3.78 3.61
N GLY A 40 -34.79 -3.41 2.97
CA GLY A 40 -34.94 -2.11 2.33
C GLY A 40 -34.92 -0.96 3.32
N THR A 41 -34.06 0.05 3.07
CA THR A 41 -33.98 1.32 3.80
C THR A 41 -35.33 2.04 3.74
N LYS A 42 -35.82 2.58 4.84
CA LYS A 42 -37.07 3.35 4.86
C LYS A 42 -36.92 4.63 4.05
N PRO A 43 -37.97 5.11 3.33
CA PRO A 43 -37.89 6.38 2.63
C PRO A 43 -37.48 7.53 3.55
N GLY A 44 -36.32 8.16 3.27
CA GLY A 44 -35.74 9.26 4.05
C GLY A 44 -34.63 8.85 5.05
N GLU A 45 -34.30 7.57 5.17
CA GLU A 45 -33.13 7.11 5.96
C GLU A 45 -31.91 6.97 5.04
N LYS A 46 -30.76 7.54 5.45
CA LYS A 46 -29.51 7.44 4.68
C LYS A 46 -28.96 6.01 4.75
N THR A 47 -28.43 5.51 3.63
CA THR A 47 -27.70 4.24 3.63
C THR A 47 -26.32 4.45 4.26
N GLU A 48 -26.07 3.82 5.39
CA GLU A 48 -24.77 3.87 6.07
C GLU A 48 -23.87 2.72 5.61
N ILE A 49 -22.63 3.04 5.22
CA ILE A 49 -21.60 2.08 4.87
C ILE A 49 -20.33 2.32 5.67
N SER A 50 -19.66 1.23 6.07
CA SER A 50 -18.35 1.26 6.71
C SER A 50 -17.24 1.11 5.68
N PHE A 51 -16.19 1.90 5.86
CA PHE A 51 -14.98 1.86 5.05
C PHE A 51 -13.74 1.66 5.93
N TRP A 52 -13.13 0.48 5.86
CA TRP A 52 -11.88 0.18 6.58
C TRP A 52 -10.66 0.60 5.77
N HIS A 53 -9.76 1.37 6.40
CA HIS A 53 -8.54 1.87 5.75
C HIS A 53 -7.31 1.79 6.67
N ALA A 54 -6.13 1.91 6.06
CA ALA A 54 -4.83 1.91 6.74
C ALA A 54 -4.10 3.27 6.58
N MET A 55 -4.82 4.33 6.23
CA MET A 55 -4.23 5.67 6.07
C MET A 55 -4.04 6.33 7.41
N SER A 56 -2.84 6.89 7.65
CA SER A 56 -2.46 7.63 8.85
C SER A 56 -1.82 8.97 8.49
N GLY A 57 -1.70 9.87 9.47
CA GLY A 57 -1.08 11.17 9.28
C GLY A 57 -1.70 11.98 8.13
N PRO A 58 -0.91 12.61 7.24
CA PRO A 58 -1.45 13.39 6.13
C PRO A 58 -2.37 12.60 5.20
N GLY A 59 -2.13 11.29 5.03
CA GLY A 59 -2.99 10.42 4.24
C GLY A 59 -4.38 10.25 4.88
N GLN A 60 -4.47 10.16 6.19
CA GLN A 60 -5.74 10.13 6.90
C GLN A 60 -6.46 11.48 6.81
N GLU A 61 -5.75 12.58 7.03
CA GLU A 61 -6.34 13.93 6.94
C GLU A 61 -6.94 14.20 5.54
N ALA A 62 -6.24 13.81 4.49
CA ALA A 62 -6.73 13.94 3.12
C ALA A 62 -7.96 13.05 2.87
N LEU A 63 -7.94 11.81 3.35
CA LEU A 63 -9.06 10.88 3.21
C LEU A 63 -10.29 11.37 3.97
N ASP A 64 -10.13 11.80 5.22
CA ASP A 64 -11.22 12.35 6.05
C ASP A 64 -11.86 13.56 5.38
N GLY A 65 -11.06 14.43 4.75
CA GLY A 65 -11.54 15.56 3.97
C GLY A 65 -12.40 15.13 2.77
N ILE A 66 -11.95 14.14 1.99
CA ILE A 66 -12.69 13.64 0.82
C ILE A 66 -13.96 12.91 1.25
N VAL A 67 -13.93 12.13 2.34
CA VAL A 67 -15.12 11.48 2.92
C VAL A 67 -16.14 12.52 3.39
N ALA A 68 -15.68 13.59 4.03
CA ALA A 68 -16.56 14.70 4.43
C ALA A 68 -17.19 15.39 3.21
N ASP A 69 -16.41 15.64 2.15
CA ASP A 69 -16.92 16.22 0.89
C ASP A 69 -18.01 15.33 0.29
N PHE A 70 -17.80 14.01 0.21
CA PHE A 70 -18.82 13.08 -0.26
C PHE A 70 -20.08 13.12 0.59
N ASN A 71 -19.94 12.98 1.91
CA ASN A 71 -21.07 12.97 2.85
C ASN A 71 -21.88 14.29 2.84
N ASN A 72 -21.23 15.42 2.50
CA ASN A 72 -21.89 16.72 2.42
C ASN A 72 -22.47 17.02 1.02
N SER A 73 -22.03 16.32 -0.04
CA SER A 73 -22.47 16.57 -1.41
C SER A 73 -23.85 15.99 -1.74
N GLN A 74 -24.36 15.07 -0.91
CA GLN A 74 -25.59 14.34 -1.14
C GLN A 74 -26.25 13.92 0.18
N ASP A 75 -27.55 13.49 0.13
CA ASP A 75 -28.37 13.15 1.29
C ASP A 75 -28.78 11.66 1.35
N GLN A 76 -28.21 10.80 0.53
CA GLN A 76 -28.63 9.40 0.41
C GLN A 76 -27.71 8.42 1.12
N VAL A 77 -26.40 8.72 1.19
CA VAL A 77 -25.36 7.83 1.71
C VAL A 77 -24.56 8.50 2.81
N VAL A 78 -24.16 7.74 3.82
CA VAL A 78 -23.14 8.14 4.81
C VAL A 78 -22.02 7.11 4.80
N VAL A 79 -20.80 7.57 4.55
CA VAL A 79 -19.58 6.76 4.65
C VAL A 79 -18.94 7.00 6.00
N ASN A 80 -18.75 5.93 6.77
CA ASN A 80 -18.03 5.93 8.04
C ASN A 80 -16.64 5.31 7.77
N ALA A 81 -15.60 6.14 7.68
CA ALA A 81 -14.22 5.70 7.49
C ALA A 81 -13.59 5.31 8.83
N GLU A 82 -12.95 4.15 8.90
CA GLU A 82 -12.41 3.56 10.13
C GLU A 82 -10.97 3.12 9.93
N PHE A 83 -10.02 3.73 10.64
CA PHE A 83 -8.63 3.35 10.64
C PHE A 83 -8.42 1.97 11.29
N GLN A 84 -7.71 1.07 10.60
CA GLN A 84 -7.51 -0.31 11.04
C GLN A 84 -6.05 -0.66 11.40
N GLY A 85 -5.16 0.32 11.47
CA GLY A 85 -3.72 0.10 11.68
C GLY A 85 -2.93 0.05 10.38
N THR A 86 -1.79 -0.63 10.38
CA THR A 86 -0.98 -0.84 9.17
C THR A 86 -1.71 -1.70 8.14
N TYR A 87 -1.19 -1.75 6.91
CA TYR A 87 -1.77 -2.63 5.87
C TYR A 87 -1.81 -4.10 6.30
N GLU A 88 -0.76 -4.58 6.97
CA GLU A 88 -0.66 -5.95 7.46
C GLU A 88 -1.66 -6.23 8.58
N GLU A 89 -1.83 -5.27 9.52
CA GLU A 89 -2.82 -5.35 10.59
C GLU A 89 -4.24 -5.33 10.04
N ALA A 90 -4.54 -4.42 9.11
CA ALA A 90 -5.83 -4.30 8.46
C ALA A 90 -6.19 -5.59 7.69
N LEU A 91 -5.26 -6.15 6.91
CA LEU A 91 -5.48 -7.42 6.21
C LEU A 91 -5.68 -8.58 7.18
N THR A 92 -4.94 -8.61 8.30
CA THR A 92 -5.09 -9.66 9.32
C THR A 92 -6.46 -9.59 9.98
N LYS A 93 -6.95 -8.39 10.32
CA LYS A 93 -8.31 -8.20 10.84
C LYS A 93 -9.36 -8.62 9.82
N LEU A 94 -9.17 -8.22 8.55
CA LEU A 94 -10.08 -8.58 7.47
C LEU A 94 -10.17 -10.09 7.26
N ARG A 95 -9.04 -10.82 7.32
CA ARG A 95 -9.02 -12.29 7.26
C ARG A 95 -9.90 -12.95 8.34
N SER A 96 -10.11 -12.29 9.47
CA SER A 96 -10.92 -12.82 10.58
C SER A 96 -12.42 -12.54 10.45
N VAL A 97 -12.82 -11.50 9.70
CA VAL A 97 -14.22 -11.06 9.60
C VAL A 97 -14.78 -11.18 8.17
N GLY A 98 -13.92 -11.34 7.17
CA GLY A 98 -14.33 -11.42 5.76
C GLY A 98 -15.38 -12.52 5.54
N GLY A 99 -16.47 -12.18 4.83
CA GLY A 99 -17.58 -13.09 4.59
C GLY A 99 -18.54 -13.26 5.77
N THR A 100 -18.40 -12.46 6.83
CA THR A 100 -19.34 -12.42 7.97
C THR A 100 -20.11 -11.09 8.01
N ASP A 101 -21.13 -11.01 8.85
CA ASP A 101 -21.93 -9.79 9.05
C ASP A 101 -21.12 -8.62 9.66
N ASN A 102 -19.91 -8.91 10.17
CA ASN A 102 -19.00 -7.90 10.73
C ASN A 102 -18.01 -7.35 9.70
N ALA A 103 -18.04 -7.82 8.44
CA ALA A 103 -17.19 -7.31 7.39
C ALA A 103 -17.59 -5.87 7.02
N PRO A 104 -16.63 -4.96 6.75
CA PRO A 104 -16.96 -3.61 6.27
C PRO A 104 -17.54 -3.68 4.86
N ALA A 105 -18.29 -2.64 4.47
CA ALA A 105 -18.81 -2.56 3.09
C ALA A 105 -17.68 -2.36 2.07
N ILE A 106 -16.71 -1.50 2.43
CA ILE A 106 -15.50 -1.22 1.63
C ILE A 106 -14.27 -1.50 2.49
N MET A 107 -13.26 -2.10 1.89
CA MET A 107 -11.97 -2.34 2.51
C MET A 107 -10.83 -1.92 1.60
N GLN A 108 -9.89 -1.17 2.15
CA GLN A 108 -8.62 -0.86 1.50
C GLN A 108 -7.66 -2.03 1.76
N VAL A 109 -7.17 -2.64 0.68
CA VAL A 109 -6.18 -3.71 0.77
C VAL A 109 -4.98 -3.36 -0.12
N PHE A 110 -3.77 -3.43 0.47
CA PHE A 110 -2.55 -3.16 -0.26
C PHE A 110 -2.29 -4.22 -1.35
N GLU A 111 -1.47 -3.88 -2.32
CA GLU A 111 -1.32 -4.59 -3.59
C GLU A 111 -1.01 -6.08 -3.43
N VAL A 112 -0.21 -6.46 -2.45
CA VAL A 112 0.15 -7.86 -2.21
C VAL A 112 -1.03 -8.73 -1.74
N GLY A 113 -2.11 -8.11 -1.27
CA GLY A 113 -3.33 -8.80 -0.89
C GLY A 113 -4.22 -9.19 -2.08
N THR A 114 -3.93 -8.71 -3.30
CA THR A 114 -4.81 -8.84 -4.47
C THR A 114 -5.21 -10.29 -4.77
N LYS A 115 -4.26 -11.21 -4.90
CA LYS A 115 -4.57 -12.62 -5.20
C LYS A 115 -5.37 -13.28 -4.09
N TYR A 116 -5.00 -13.03 -2.82
CA TYR A 116 -5.74 -13.50 -1.67
C TYR A 116 -7.20 -13.04 -1.69
N MET A 117 -7.44 -11.74 -1.95
CA MET A 117 -8.80 -11.19 -1.99
C MET A 117 -9.65 -11.84 -3.08
N ILE A 118 -9.09 -12.04 -4.28
CA ILE A 118 -9.79 -12.72 -5.38
C ILE A 118 -10.17 -14.15 -4.98
N GLU A 119 -9.27 -14.88 -4.33
CA GLU A 119 -9.48 -16.27 -3.92
C GLU A 119 -10.33 -16.44 -2.66
N SER A 120 -10.53 -15.38 -1.89
CA SER A 120 -11.26 -15.41 -0.62
C SER A 120 -12.75 -15.78 -0.76
N GLY A 121 -13.35 -15.45 -1.91
CA GLY A 121 -14.76 -15.71 -2.19
C GLY A 121 -15.75 -14.78 -1.49
N PHE A 122 -15.28 -13.84 -0.65
CA PHE A 122 -16.15 -12.90 0.08
C PHE A 122 -16.18 -11.48 -0.49
N ILE A 123 -15.62 -11.27 -1.67
CA ILE A 123 -15.65 -9.97 -2.36
C ILE A 123 -16.61 -9.98 -3.56
N GLU A 124 -17.14 -8.83 -3.89
CA GLU A 124 -17.87 -8.59 -5.13
C GLU A 124 -16.93 -7.94 -6.15
N PRO A 125 -16.73 -8.54 -7.33
CA PRO A 125 -15.85 -7.96 -8.35
C PRO A 125 -16.36 -6.60 -8.82
N MET A 126 -15.48 -5.60 -8.89
CA MET A 126 -15.84 -4.27 -9.40
C MET A 126 -16.30 -4.32 -10.86
N GLN A 127 -15.85 -5.31 -11.63
CA GLN A 127 -16.30 -5.48 -13.01
C GLN A 127 -17.83 -5.57 -13.13
N THR A 128 -18.52 -6.13 -12.13
CA THR A 128 -19.99 -6.20 -12.08
C THR A 128 -20.63 -4.81 -12.14
N PHE A 129 -20.11 -3.85 -11.40
CA PHE A 129 -20.62 -2.48 -11.34
C PHE A 129 -20.16 -1.64 -12.53
N ILE A 130 -18.93 -1.85 -12.98
CA ILE A 130 -18.38 -1.22 -14.19
C ILE A 130 -19.23 -1.54 -15.40
N ASP A 131 -19.57 -2.82 -15.60
CA ASP A 131 -20.39 -3.27 -16.73
C ASP A 131 -21.84 -2.76 -16.63
N LYS A 132 -22.42 -2.77 -15.41
CA LYS A 132 -23.79 -2.30 -15.14
C LYS A 132 -23.95 -0.82 -15.45
N ASP A 133 -23.00 0.01 -15.03
CA ASP A 133 -23.04 1.47 -15.19
C ASP A 133 -22.39 1.93 -16.52
N ASN A 134 -21.79 1.03 -17.30
CA ASN A 134 -20.95 1.37 -18.46
C ASN A 134 -19.86 2.39 -18.07
N TYR A 135 -19.23 2.17 -16.90
CA TYR A 135 -18.20 3.08 -16.40
C TYR A 135 -16.96 3.04 -17.29
N ASP A 136 -16.53 4.20 -17.75
CA ASP A 136 -15.40 4.33 -18.67
C ASP A 136 -14.05 4.18 -17.93
N LEU A 137 -13.41 3.02 -18.06
CA LEU A 137 -12.09 2.76 -17.49
C LEU A 137 -10.95 3.48 -18.22
N SER A 138 -11.17 3.99 -19.44
CA SER A 138 -10.11 4.68 -20.20
C SER A 138 -9.72 6.03 -19.59
N GLN A 139 -10.51 6.55 -18.66
CA GLN A 139 -10.18 7.73 -17.87
C GLN A 139 -9.17 7.46 -16.74
N LEU A 140 -8.87 6.19 -16.44
CA LEU A 140 -7.96 5.81 -15.37
C LEU A 140 -6.57 5.44 -15.93
N GLU A 141 -5.53 5.66 -15.12
CA GLU A 141 -4.13 5.39 -15.47
C GLU A 141 -3.91 3.90 -15.81
N GLU A 142 -3.50 3.63 -17.05
CA GLU A 142 -3.39 2.27 -17.58
C GLU A 142 -2.38 1.41 -16.81
N ASN A 143 -1.23 1.98 -16.44
CA ASN A 143 -0.18 1.25 -15.71
C ASN A 143 -0.68 0.83 -14.31
N ILE A 144 -1.56 1.61 -13.70
CA ILE A 144 -2.19 1.28 -12.42
C ILE A 144 -3.25 0.19 -12.62
N LEU A 145 -4.12 0.35 -13.62
CA LEU A 145 -5.16 -0.64 -13.93
C LEU A 145 -4.58 -2.02 -14.25
N ASN A 146 -3.45 -2.06 -14.96
CA ASN A 146 -2.81 -3.31 -15.38
C ASN A 146 -2.42 -4.20 -14.20
N TYR A 147 -2.04 -3.62 -13.06
CA TYR A 147 -1.75 -4.40 -11.86
C TYR A 147 -3.01 -5.12 -11.33
N TYR A 148 -4.15 -4.41 -11.26
CA TYR A 148 -5.40 -4.91 -10.64
C TYR A 148 -6.29 -5.69 -11.61
N LYS A 149 -6.01 -5.67 -12.91
CA LYS A 149 -6.68 -6.54 -13.89
C LYS A 149 -6.13 -7.97 -13.78
N VAL A 150 -7.03 -8.92 -13.54
CA VAL A 150 -6.73 -10.35 -13.51
C VAL A 150 -7.74 -11.05 -14.42
N ASP A 151 -7.27 -11.85 -15.36
CA ASP A 151 -8.09 -12.51 -16.37
C ASP A 151 -9.06 -11.55 -17.11
N GLY A 152 -8.56 -10.35 -17.41
CA GLY A 152 -9.30 -9.29 -18.11
C GLY A 152 -10.39 -8.60 -17.28
N LYS A 153 -10.50 -8.89 -15.98
CA LYS A 153 -11.50 -8.32 -15.06
C LYS A 153 -10.84 -7.46 -13.99
N LEU A 154 -11.54 -6.41 -13.58
CA LEU A 154 -11.17 -5.59 -12.43
C LEU A 154 -11.94 -6.06 -11.19
N TYR A 155 -11.21 -6.56 -10.18
CA TYR A 155 -11.81 -7.06 -8.95
C TYR A 155 -11.90 -6.00 -7.85
N SER A 156 -11.05 -4.99 -7.92
CA SER A 156 -11.01 -3.86 -6.99
C SER A 156 -10.88 -2.55 -7.75
N MET A 157 -11.27 -1.44 -7.14
CA MET A 157 -11.05 -0.10 -7.71
C MET A 157 -9.68 0.41 -7.23
N PRO A 158 -8.74 0.78 -8.12
CA PRO A 158 -7.52 1.46 -7.70
C PRO A 158 -7.83 2.68 -6.82
N PHE A 159 -6.94 2.99 -5.88
CA PHE A 159 -7.13 4.16 -5.02
C PHE A 159 -5.81 4.90 -4.77
N ASN A 160 -5.01 4.45 -3.82
CA ASN A 160 -3.77 5.11 -3.44
C ASN A 160 -2.57 4.37 -4.02
N SER A 161 -2.26 4.62 -5.27
CA SER A 161 -1.13 4.01 -5.95
C SER A 161 0.12 4.88 -5.85
N SER A 162 1.26 4.23 -5.68
CA SER A 162 2.58 4.85 -5.58
C SER A 162 3.62 4.03 -6.34
N THR A 163 4.77 4.61 -6.61
CA THR A 163 5.99 3.89 -7.01
C THR A 163 7.15 4.29 -6.10
N PRO A 164 8.20 3.47 -6.00
CA PRO A 164 9.40 3.91 -5.30
C PRO A 164 10.09 5.01 -6.09
N VAL A 165 10.74 5.91 -5.37
CA VAL A 165 11.58 6.97 -5.91
C VAL A 165 12.86 7.09 -5.10
N MET A 166 13.89 7.68 -5.67
CA MET A 166 15.07 8.09 -4.92
C MET A 166 14.92 9.55 -4.51
N ILE A 167 15.00 9.82 -3.21
CA ILE A 167 14.96 11.16 -2.63
C ILE A 167 16.37 11.52 -2.16
N TYR A 168 16.83 12.74 -2.44
CA TYR A 168 18.19 13.14 -2.12
C TYR A 168 18.31 14.58 -1.64
N ASN A 169 19.36 14.84 -0.86
CA ASN A 169 19.71 16.14 -0.33
C ASN A 169 20.59 16.90 -1.31
N LYS A 170 20.04 17.89 -2.04
CA LYS A 170 20.75 18.70 -3.03
C LYS A 170 21.91 19.50 -2.42
N ASP A 171 21.77 19.95 -1.17
CA ASP A 171 22.82 20.71 -0.51
C ASP A 171 24.01 19.81 -0.15
N ALA A 172 23.76 18.56 0.26
CA ALA A 172 24.80 17.56 0.45
C ALA A 172 25.54 17.23 -0.86
N PHE A 173 24.82 17.20 -2.01
CA PHE A 173 25.44 17.03 -3.33
C PHE A 173 26.39 18.19 -3.64
N LYS A 174 25.93 19.44 -3.51
CA LYS A 174 26.78 20.64 -3.69
C LYS A 174 28.00 20.59 -2.80
N GLU A 175 27.86 20.26 -1.51
CA GLU A 175 28.93 20.13 -0.54
C GLU A 175 29.98 19.08 -0.97
N ALA A 176 29.52 17.94 -1.54
CA ALA A 176 30.40 16.87 -2.02
C ALA A 176 31.01 17.13 -3.42
N GLY A 177 30.69 18.27 -4.05
CA GLY A 177 31.13 18.61 -5.41
C GLY A 177 30.39 17.80 -6.49
N LEU A 178 29.17 17.32 -6.19
CA LEU A 178 28.29 16.66 -7.13
C LEU A 178 27.29 17.67 -7.70
N ASP A 179 26.85 17.46 -8.95
CA ASP A 179 25.79 18.27 -9.54
C ASP A 179 24.43 17.87 -8.96
N PRO A 180 23.72 18.76 -8.25
CA PRO A 180 22.43 18.43 -7.65
C PRO A 180 21.30 18.29 -8.69
N GLU A 181 21.51 18.71 -9.94
CA GLU A 181 20.52 18.57 -11.02
C GLU A 181 20.79 17.33 -11.89
N SER A 182 21.83 16.56 -11.57
CA SER A 182 22.19 15.31 -12.25
C SER A 182 22.32 14.17 -11.23
N PRO A 183 21.20 13.71 -10.63
CA PRO A 183 21.23 12.60 -9.66
C PRO A 183 21.70 11.30 -10.31
N PRO A 184 22.32 10.38 -9.55
CA PRO A 184 22.79 9.10 -10.06
C PRO A 184 21.61 8.24 -10.53
N GLN A 185 21.79 7.52 -11.66
CA GLN A 185 20.76 6.69 -12.28
C GLN A 185 21.07 5.20 -12.19
N THR A 186 22.36 4.82 -12.16
CA THR A 186 22.76 3.41 -12.14
C THR A 186 23.32 2.99 -10.79
N PHE A 187 23.40 1.67 -10.58
CA PHE A 187 23.94 1.13 -9.33
C PHE A 187 25.38 1.60 -9.08
N SER A 188 26.22 1.67 -10.13
CA SER A 188 27.60 2.17 -9.97
C SER A 188 27.64 3.65 -9.65
N GLU A 189 26.79 4.45 -10.30
CA GLU A 189 26.69 5.89 -10.02
C GLU A 189 26.21 6.17 -8.59
N VAL A 190 25.20 5.39 -8.09
CA VAL A 190 24.74 5.51 -6.70
C VAL A 190 25.85 5.15 -5.71
N LYS A 191 26.61 4.07 -5.96
CA LYS A 191 27.76 3.71 -5.12
C LYS A 191 28.79 4.81 -5.09
N ALA A 192 29.19 5.35 -6.24
CA ALA A 192 30.17 6.42 -6.36
C ALA A 192 29.70 7.73 -5.71
N ALA A 193 28.42 8.07 -5.84
CA ALA A 193 27.84 9.22 -5.15
C ALA A 193 27.79 8.97 -3.63
N ALA A 194 27.39 7.79 -3.18
CA ALA A 194 27.32 7.43 -1.77
C ALA A 194 28.70 7.52 -1.09
N GLU A 195 29.79 7.12 -1.76
CA GLU A 195 31.15 7.30 -1.24
C GLU A 195 31.49 8.77 -0.98
N LYS A 196 31.19 9.67 -1.93
CA LYS A 196 31.45 11.10 -1.80
C LYS A 196 30.55 11.78 -0.75
N LEU A 197 29.31 11.34 -0.62
CA LEU A 197 28.31 11.91 0.27
C LEU A 197 28.47 11.44 1.72
N THR A 198 29.16 10.30 1.93
CA THR A 198 29.35 9.74 3.27
C THR A 198 30.32 10.59 4.09
N LYS A 199 29.90 10.99 5.27
CA LYS A 199 30.73 11.61 6.29
C LYS A 199 30.76 10.72 7.53
N LYS A 200 31.94 10.22 7.86
CA LYS A 200 32.10 9.27 8.97
C LYS A 200 31.49 9.82 10.27
N ASN A 201 30.61 9.04 10.89
CA ASN A 201 29.87 9.35 12.12
C ASN A 201 28.85 10.50 12.02
N GLU A 202 28.63 11.08 10.84
CA GLU A 202 27.70 12.18 10.65
C GLU A 202 26.57 11.81 9.68
N ARG A 203 26.91 11.27 8.49
CA ARG A 203 25.97 11.02 7.39
C ARG A 203 26.36 9.81 6.57
N PHE A 204 25.40 8.94 6.31
CA PHE A 204 25.53 7.91 5.28
C PHE A 204 25.19 8.47 3.90
N GLY A 205 25.86 7.96 2.87
CA GLY A 205 25.61 8.39 1.50
C GLY A 205 24.30 7.86 0.95
N PHE A 206 23.91 6.62 1.29
CA PHE A 206 22.69 5.99 0.81
C PHE A 206 22.01 5.16 1.91
N SER A 207 20.69 5.03 1.80
CA SER A 207 19.87 4.13 2.61
C SER A 207 18.69 3.58 1.82
N MET A 208 18.19 2.45 2.24
CA MET A 208 16.95 1.84 1.77
C MET A 208 16.29 1.11 2.94
N LEU A 209 15.00 1.28 3.11
CA LEU A 209 14.27 0.54 4.13
C LEU A 209 14.42 -0.96 3.90
N THR A 210 14.63 -1.73 4.96
CA THR A 210 14.64 -3.20 4.90
C THR A 210 13.20 -3.70 4.70
N TYR A 211 12.73 -3.62 3.45
CA TYR A 211 11.34 -3.90 3.08
C TYR A 211 11.28 -4.57 1.70
N GLY A 212 10.58 -5.69 1.59
CA GLY A 212 10.57 -6.53 0.39
C GLY A 212 10.11 -5.80 -0.88
N TRP A 213 9.24 -4.81 -0.76
CA TRP A 213 8.77 -4.01 -1.89
C TRP A 213 9.91 -3.34 -2.68
N PHE A 214 10.93 -2.78 -2.01
CA PHE A 214 12.05 -2.16 -2.72
C PHE A 214 12.90 -3.18 -3.47
N PHE A 215 13.05 -4.38 -2.92
CA PHE A 215 13.72 -5.48 -3.64
C PHE A 215 12.97 -5.84 -4.92
N GLU A 216 11.64 -6.03 -4.84
CA GLU A 216 10.78 -6.30 -6.01
C GLU A 216 10.94 -5.23 -7.09
N GLN A 217 10.98 -3.97 -6.69
CA GLN A 217 11.13 -2.83 -7.60
C GLN A 217 12.47 -2.84 -8.31
N LEU A 218 13.56 -3.08 -7.57
CA LEU A 218 14.91 -3.16 -8.14
C LEU A 218 15.10 -4.41 -9.03
N VAL A 219 14.34 -5.48 -8.82
CA VAL A 219 14.25 -6.61 -9.74
C VAL A 219 13.46 -6.23 -11.00
N ALA A 220 12.31 -5.58 -10.84
CA ALA A 220 11.44 -5.16 -11.94
C ALA A 220 12.11 -4.14 -12.88
N THR A 221 12.95 -3.22 -12.36
CA THR A 221 13.69 -2.26 -13.21
C THR A 221 14.60 -2.93 -14.23
N GLN A 222 15.00 -4.16 -13.99
CA GLN A 222 15.84 -5.00 -14.84
C GLN A 222 15.04 -5.87 -15.80
N GLY A 223 13.69 -5.90 -15.68
CA GLY A 223 12.83 -6.86 -16.38
C GLY A 223 12.80 -8.25 -15.72
N GLY A 224 13.33 -8.37 -14.50
CA GLY A 224 13.34 -9.61 -13.74
C GLY A 224 11.95 -9.96 -13.19
N LEU A 225 11.68 -11.27 -13.10
CA LEU A 225 10.44 -11.79 -12.51
C LEU A 225 10.69 -12.17 -11.05
N TYR A 226 9.64 -12.05 -10.24
CA TYR A 226 9.67 -12.45 -8.84
C TYR A 226 9.36 -13.94 -8.65
N VAL A 227 8.35 -14.44 -9.37
CA VAL A 227 7.96 -15.85 -9.42
C VAL A 227 7.84 -16.33 -10.88
N ASP A 228 7.74 -17.62 -11.08
CA ASP A 228 7.52 -18.23 -12.41
C ASP A 228 6.11 -17.94 -12.96
N ASN A 229 5.77 -18.52 -14.12
CA ASN A 229 4.48 -18.34 -14.80
C ASN A 229 4.13 -16.85 -15.00
N ASP A 230 5.10 -16.08 -15.56
CA ASP A 230 4.94 -14.66 -15.85
C ASP A 230 4.52 -13.85 -14.60
N ASN A 231 5.24 -14.03 -13.50
CA ASN A 231 4.91 -13.46 -12.19
C ASN A 231 3.55 -13.96 -11.62
N GLY A 232 3.18 -15.22 -11.89
CA GLY A 232 1.92 -15.81 -11.46
C GLY A 232 0.69 -15.23 -12.17
N ARG A 233 0.89 -14.61 -13.35
CA ARG A 233 -0.16 -13.96 -14.11
C ARG A 233 -0.66 -14.78 -15.29
N SER A 234 0.15 -15.68 -15.84
CA SER A 234 -0.29 -16.61 -16.88
C SER A 234 -0.85 -17.93 -16.31
N ASP A 235 -0.40 -18.32 -15.11
CA ASP A 235 -0.90 -19.45 -14.34
C ASP A 235 -0.49 -19.27 -12.88
N ASP A 236 -1.02 -20.08 -11.95
CA ASP A 236 -0.58 -20.06 -10.57
C ASP A 236 0.93 -20.31 -10.46
N ALA A 237 1.61 -19.44 -9.73
CA ALA A 237 3.04 -19.60 -9.49
C ALA A 237 3.35 -20.92 -8.77
N THR A 238 4.46 -21.54 -9.13
CA THR A 238 4.94 -22.78 -8.51
C THR A 238 6.21 -22.60 -7.70
N LYS A 239 6.99 -21.56 -8.00
CA LYS A 239 8.25 -21.26 -7.32
C LYS A 239 8.66 -19.79 -7.46
N ALA A 240 9.49 -19.34 -6.54
CA ALA A 240 10.26 -18.12 -6.67
C ALA A 240 11.32 -18.23 -7.78
N VAL A 241 11.62 -17.12 -8.46
CA VAL A 241 12.72 -17.01 -9.40
C VAL A 241 13.61 -15.80 -9.13
N PHE A 242 13.24 -15.00 -8.14
CA PHE A 242 13.97 -13.78 -7.76
C PHE A 242 15.39 -14.01 -7.22
N ASN A 243 15.78 -15.25 -6.90
CA ASN A 243 17.13 -15.59 -6.49
C ASN A 243 18.09 -15.80 -7.67
N GLY A 244 17.64 -15.48 -8.89
CA GLY A 244 18.44 -15.44 -10.10
C GLY A 244 19.42 -14.25 -10.16
N GLU A 245 19.90 -13.95 -11.35
CA GLU A 245 20.92 -12.91 -11.60
C GLU A 245 20.43 -11.52 -11.18
N GLU A 246 19.15 -11.18 -11.47
CA GLU A 246 18.56 -9.89 -11.18
C GLU A 246 18.51 -9.62 -9.67
N GLY A 247 18.04 -10.58 -8.89
CA GLY A 247 18.01 -10.44 -7.44
C GLY A 247 19.40 -10.43 -6.81
N LEU A 248 20.31 -11.23 -7.34
CA LEU A 248 21.71 -11.24 -6.88
C LEU A 248 22.40 -9.89 -7.12
N ARG A 249 22.14 -9.22 -8.26
CA ARG A 249 22.66 -7.86 -8.49
C ARG A 249 22.18 -6.88 -7.43
N VAL A 250 20.91 -6.94 -7.05
CA VAL A 250 20.35 -6.08 -6.00
C VAL A 250 21.02 -6.36 -4.66
N PHE A 251 21.14 -7.62 -4.26
CA PHE A 251 21.78 -7.98 -2.99
C PHE A 251 23.25 -7.57 -2.95
N LYS A 252 24.00 -7.79 -4.05
CA LYS A 252 25.40 -7.33 -4.15
C LYS A 252 25.52 -5.81 -4.11
N PHE A 253 24.62 -5.07 -4.78
CA PHE A 253 24.58 -3.61 -4.73
C PHE A 253 24.48 -3.09 -3.29
N LEU A 254 23.58 -3.66 -2.50
CA LEU A 254 23.38 -3.28 -1.11
C LEU A 254 24.50 -3.77 -0.20
N ASP A 255 24.98 -4.99 -0.38
CA ASP A 255 26.08 -5.58 0.41
C ASP A 255 27.40 -4.85 0.21
N ASP A 256 27.72 -4.46 -1.04
CA ASP A 256 28.92 -3.66 -1.36
C ASP A 256 28.91 -2.34 -0.59
N MET A 257 27.80 -1.61 -0.57
CA MET A 257 27.67 -0.35 0.15
C MET A 257 27.67 -0.53 1.67
N ASN A 258 27.05 -1.61 2.17
CA ASN A 258 27.10 -1.96 3.59
C ASN A 258 28.53 -2.24 4.06
N LYS A 259 29.28 -3.04 3.31
CA LYS A 259 30.70 -3.34 3.58
C LYS A 259 31.60 -2.12 3.45
N ALA A 260 31.32 -1.22 2.51
CA ALA A 260 32.03 0.05 2.36
C ALA A 260 31.71 1.07 3.47
N GLY A 261 30.68 0.84 4.28
CA GLY A 261 30.24 1.78 5.33
C GLY A 261 29.54 3.02 4.77
N THR A 262 29.03 2.98 3.53
CA THR A 262 28.30 4.06 2.86
C THR A 262 26.80 3.91 2.95
N PHE A 263 26.30 2.74 3.39
CA PHE A 263 24.91 2.41 3.59
C PHE A 263 24.49 2.56 5.04
N GLY A 264 23.39 3.29 5.29
CA GLY A 264 22.76 3.40 6.61
C GLY A 264 21.58 2.44 6.73
N ASN A 265 21.69 1.44 7.61
CA ASN A 265 20.56 0.56 7.90
C ASN A 265 19.71 1.12 9.04
N TYR A 266 18.46 1.50 8.74
CA TYR A 266 17.47 2.01 9.70
C TYR A 266 16.33 1.01 9.96
N GLY A 267 16.52 -0.27 9.59
CA GLY A 267 15.56 -1.34 9.84
C GLY A 267 14.32 -1.29 8.94
N THR A 268 13.18 -1.67 9.52
CA THR A 268 11.91 -1.87 8.78
C THR A 268 10.89 -0.75 9.01
N ASN A 269 11.20 0.24 9.85
CA ASN A 269 10.26 1.32 10.18
C ASN A 269 10.44 2.52 9.24
N TRP A 270 9.37 2.91 8.55
CA TRP A 270 9.34 4.05 7.64
C TRP A 270 9.70 5.37 8.31
N ASP A 271 9.26 5.58 9.55
CA ASP A 271 9.50 6.85 10.25
C ASP A 271 10.98 7.02 10.62
N ASP A 272 11.69 5.93 10.92
CA ASP A 272 13.11 5.98 11.29
C ASP A 272 14.00 6.40 10.11
N ILE A 273 13.79 5.83 8.91
CA ILE A 273 14.55 6.19 7.72
C ILE A 273 14.21 7.61 7.24
N ARG A 274 12.93 8.00 7.30
CA ARG A 274 12.48 9.36 6.95
C ARG A 274 13.05 10.39 7.89
N ALA A 275 13.03 10.15 9.20
CA ALA A 275 13.66 11.03 10.20
C ALA A 275 15.16 11.14 10.01
N ALA A 276 15.84 10.05 9.64
CA ALA A 276 17.27 10.06 9.35
C ALA A 276 17.58 10.96 8.13
N PHE A 277 16.80 10.89 7.07
CA PHE A 277 16.95 11.77 5.92
C PHE A 277 16.65 13.22 6.28
N GLN A 278 15.50 13.52 6.87
CA GLN A 278 15.07 14.87 7.24
C GLN A 278 16.04 15.58 8.18
N THR A 279 16.77 14.84 9.00
CA THR A 279 17.83 15.36 9.89
C THR A 279 19.23 15.38 9.26
N GLY A 280 19.35 15.04 7.96
CA GLY A 280 20.60 15.06 7.21
C GLY A 280 21.58 13.92 7.55
N LYS A 281 21.14 12.88 8.26
CA LYS A 281 21.95 11.69 8.57
C LYS A 281 22.08 10.72 7.39
N VAL A 282 21.28 10.91 6.35
CA VAL A 282 21.31 10.18 5.09
C VAL A 282 21.23 11.20 3.96
N ALA A 283 22.06 11.03 2.92
CA ALA A 283 22.09 11.94 1.78
C ALA A 283 21.17 11.53 0.63
N MET A 284 21.02 10.23 0.39
CA MET A 284 20.12 9.64 -0.61
C MET A 284 19.39 8.46 0.01
N TYR A 285 18.10 8.30 -0.26
CA TYR A 285 17.38 7.11 0.15
C TYR A 285 16.24 6.78 -0.81
N MET A 286 15.81 5.52 -0.79
CA MET A 286 14.59 5.10 -1.50
C MET A 286 13.37 5.24 -0.59
N ASP A 287 12.32 5.86 -1.11
CA ASP A 287 11.01 6.00 -0.45
C ASP A 287 9.90 5.77 -1.48
N SER A 288 8.67 5.66 -1.01
CA SER A 288 7.47 5.78 -1.83
C SER A 288 7.30 7.21 -2.34
N SER A 289 6.70 7.38 -3.52
CA SER A 289 6.27 8.70 -4.01
C SER A 289 5.39 9.43 -3.00
N ALA A 290 4.62 8.70 -2.18
CA ALA A 290 3.84 9.25 -1.07
C ALA A 290 4.71 9.85 0.07
N GLY A 291 6.00 9.58 0.12
CA GLY A 291 6.95 10.17 1.09
C GLY A 291 7.50 11.53 0.67
N VAL A 292 7.35 11.91 -0.61
CA VAL A 292 7.97 13.11 -1.20
C VAL A 292 7.52 14.40 -0.50
N ALA A 293 6.22 14.57 -0.27
CA ALA A 293 5.69 15.74 0.43
C ALA A 293 6.30 15.89 1.83
N GLY A 294 6.37 14.78 2.60
CA GLY A 294 6.98 14.75 3.92
C GLY A 294 8.48 15.08 3.90
N ALA A 295 9.20 14.56 2.90
CA ALA A 295 10.62 14.88 2.73
C ALA A 295 10.85 16.37 2.46
N ILE A 296 10.07 16.98 1.56
CA ILE A 296 10.17 18.40 1.24
C ILE A 296 9.81 19.29 2.45
N ASN A 297 8.69 19.01 3.10
CA ASN A 297 8.14 19.89 4.14
C ASN A 297 8.92 19.82 5.47
N ASN A 298 9.55 18.68 5.77
CA ASN A 298 10.22 18.46 7.05
C ASN A 298 11.76 18.54 6.98
N SER A 299 12.34 18.76 5.79
CA SER A 299 13.79 18.96 5.66
C SER A 299 14.15 20.44 5.71
N SER A 300 15.31 20.76 6.28
CA SER A 300 15.87 22.12 6.32
C SER A 300 16.78 22.44 5.12
N PHE A 301 16.88 21.55 4.16
CA PHE A 301 17.71 21.62 2.95
C PHE A 301 16.89 21.37 1.70
N ASP A 302 17.45 21.71 0.54
CA ASP A 302 16.84 21.48 -0.76
C ASP A 302 16.73 19.98 -1.05
N VAL A 303 15.49 19.52 -1.37
CA VAL A 303 15.19 18.10 -1.65
C VAL A 303 15.05 17.88 -3.15
N GLY A 304 15.79 16.90 -3.68
CA GLY A 304 15.63 16.39 -5.02
C GLY A 304 14.91 15.04 -5.03
N VAL A 305 14.25 14.74 -6.14
CA VAL A 305 13.63 13.45 -6.43
C VAL A 305 14.14 12.94 -7.76
N ALA A 306 14.44 11.65 -7.83
CA ALA A 306 14.90 10.97 -9.03
C ALA A 306 14.21 9.62 -9.18
N TYR A 307 14.31 9.04 -10.37
CA TYR A 307 13.92 7.65 -10.62
C TYR A 307 14.77 6.71 -9.77
N ILE A 308 14.25 5.54 -9.44
CA ILE A 308 15.05 4.53 -8.75
C ILE A 308 16.17 4.01 -9.65
N PRO A 309 17.32 3.63 -9.07
CA PRO A 309 18.47 3.19 -9.84
C PRO A 309 18.25 1.78 -10.43
N TYR A 310 19.02 1.49 -11.48
CA TYR A 310 19.04 0.21 -12.17
C TYR A 310 20.49 -0.22 -12.46
N PRO A 311 20.78 -1.50 -12.77
CA PRO A 311 22.13 -1.94 -13.12
C PRO A 311 22.65 -1.30 -14.39
N ASP A 312 23.97 -1.05 -14.47
CA ASP A 312 24.62 -0.37 -15.58
C ASP A 312 24.52 -1.12 -16.92
N GLU A 313 24.46 -2.45 -16.86
CA GLU A 313 24.46 -3.33 -18.03
C GLU A 313 23.08 -3.64 -18.61
N VAL A 314 22.00 -3.12 -18.03
CA VAL A 314 20.65 -3.37 -18.50
C VAL A 314 19.93 -2.09 -18.91
N GLU A 315 18.97 -2.20 -19.81
CA GLU A 315 18.06 -1.11 -20.12
C GLU A 315 16.95 -1.02 -19.06
N ARG A 316 16.71 0.17 -18.52
CA ARG A 316 15.65 0.40 -17.53
C ARG A 316 14.28 0.00 -18.08
N GLN A 317 13.56 -0.87 -17.38
CA GLN A 317 12.22 -1.30 -17.75
C GLN A 317 11.12 -0.49 -17.05
N GLY A 318 11.38 0.02 -15.86
CA GLY A 318 10.44 0.80 -15.07
C GLY A 318 10.17 0.20 -13.71
N VAL A 319 9.00 0.46 -13.17
CA VAL A 319 8.63 0.13 -11.80
C VAL A 319 7.28 -0.60 -11.77
N ALA A 320 7.07 -1.45 -10.77
CA ALA A 320 5.74 -1.93 -10.45
C ALA A 320 5.06 -0.94 -9.48
N ILE A 321 3.73 -0.90 -9.48
CA ILE A 321 3.02 -0.08 -8.51
C ILE A 321 3.09 -0.68 -7.10
N GLY A 322 2.92 0.20 -6.11
CA GLY A 322 2.61 -0.13 -4.73
C GLY A 322 1.35 0.60 -4.29
N GLY A 323 1.05 0.51 -3.01
CA GLY A 323 -0.13 1.14 -2.44
C GLY A 323 -1.31 0.19 -2.34
N ALA A 324 -2.53 0.67 -2.55
CA ALA A 324 -3.72 -0.13 -2.28
C ALA A 324 -4.87 0.15 -3.24
N SER A 325 -5.82 -0.77 -3.25
CA SER A 325 -7.09 -0.67 -3.95
C SER A 325 -8.27 -0.89 -3.00
N LEU A 326 -9.46 -0.53 -3.43
CA LEU A 326 -10.71 -0.65 -2.69
C LEU A 326 -11.48 -1.89 -3.14
N TRP A 327 -11.90 -2.67 -2.18
CA TRP A 327 -12.63 -3.91 -2.37
C TRP A 327 -14.00 -3.80 -1.76
N MET A 328 -15.00 -4.39 -2.39
CA MET A 328 -16.37 -4.44 -1.90
C MET A 328 -16.68 -5.80 -1.31
N SER A 329 -17.30 -5.83 -0.13
CA SER A 329 -17.78 -7.07 0.46
C SER A 329 -18.98 -7.62 -0.31
N LYS A 330 -19.00 -8.94 -0.48
CA LYS A 330 -20.12 -9.67 -1.05
C LYS A 330 -21.25 -9.83 0.01
N GLY A 331 -22.49 -9.77 -0.44
CA GLY A 331 -23.64 -10.12 0.41
C GLY A 331 -24.07 -9.03 1.40
N ILE A 332 -23.59 -7.80 1.28
CA ILE A 332 -23.98 -6.66 2.15
C ILE A 332 -25.34 -6.03 1.79
N GLY A 333 -26.03 -6.56 0.78
CA GLY A 333 -27.27 -6.00 0.24
C GLY A 333 -27.06 -4.99 -0.89
N GLU A 334 -28.00 -4.96 -1.84
CA GLU A 334 -27.86 -4.16 -3.07
C GLU A 334 -27.75 -2.66 -2.78
N ASP A 335 -28.50 -2.13 -1.81
CA ASP A 335 -28.48 -0.72 -1.44
C ASP A 335 -27.08 -0.28 -0.95
N LYS A 336 -26.44 -1.11 -0.10
CA LYS A 336 -25.08 -0.83 0.40
C LYS A 336 -24.02 -1.03 -0.68
N GLN A 337 -24.20 -2.00 -1.57
CA GLN A 337 -23.30 -2.19 -2.72
C GLN A 337 -23.36 -0.99 -3.66
N GLN A 338 -24.56 -0.50 -3.97
CA GLN A 338 -24.73 0.69 -4.81
C GLN A 338 -24.12 1.92 -4.13
N ALA A 339 -24.35 2.11 -2.81
CA ALA A 339 -23.77 3.19 -2.03
C ALA A 339 -22.23 3.15 -2.04
N ALA A 340 -21.65 1.96 -1.87
CA ALA A 340 -20.20 1.74 -1.94
C ALA A 340 -19.63 2.08 -3.34
N TRP A 341 -20.34 1.68 -4.40
CA TRP A 341 -19.96 1.99 -5.77
C TRP A 341 -20.00 3.50 -6.07
N GLU A 342 -21.04 4.22 -5.61
CA GLU A 342 -21.12 5.69 -5.75
C GLU A 342 -19.95 6.37 -5.06
N PHE A 343 -19.57 5.93 -3.85
CA PHE A 343 -18.42 6.47 -3.15
C PHE A 343 -17.09 6.17 -3.87
N MET A 344 -16.92 4.97 -4.39
CA MET A 344 -15.71 4.62 -5.16
C MET A 344 -15.58 5.44 -6.45
N LYS A 345 -16.69 5.72 -7.15
CA LYS A 345 -16.71 6.63 -8.31
C LYS A 345 -16.34 8.06 -7.91
N PHE A 346 -16.86 8.54 -6.78
CA PHE A 346 -16.52 9.87 -6.25
C PHE A 346 -15.02 9.96 -5.91
N LEU A 347 -14.46 8.93 -5.27
CA LEU A 347 -13.02 8.87 -5.00
C LEU A 347 -12.18 8.90 -6.27
N ALA A 348 -12.66 8.31 -7.38
CA ALA A 348 -11.97 8.27 -8.67
C ALA A 348 -12.21 9.53 -9.54
N SER A 349 -12.99 10.50 -9.07
CA SER A 349 -13.20 11.76 -9.80
C SER A 349 -11.92 12.59 -9.87
N PRO A 350 -11.73 13.40 -10.93
CA PRO A 350 -10.56 14.28 -11.04
C PRO A 350 -10.38 15.20 -9.83
N GLU A 351 -11.45 15.77 -9.30
CA GLU A 351 -11.43 16.70 -8.16
C GLU A 351 -10.96 15.99 -6.88
N SER A 352 -11.50 14.79 -6.58
CA SER A 352 -11.09 13.99 -5.42
C SER A 352 -9.64 13.54 -5.56
N GLN A 353 -9.26 13.10 -6.75
CA GLN A 353 -7.91 12.64 -7.03
C GLN A 353 -6.88 13.77 -7.01
N ALA A 354 -7.25 15.00 -7.41
CA ALA A 354 -6.40 16.18 -7.28
C ALA A 354 -6.12 16.50 -5.80
N LYS A 355 -7.16 16.52 -4.96
CA LYS A 355 -7.02 16.72 -3.50
C LYS A 355 -6.16 15.61 -2.88
N TRP A 356 -6.40 14.36 -3.29
CA TRP A 356 -5.65 13.21 -2.84
C TRP A 356 -4.15 13.32 -3.18
N HIS A 357 -3.85 13.64 -4.44
CA HIS A 357 -2.47 13.77 -4.93
C HIS A 357 -1.68 14.83 -4.17
N ILE A 358 -2.21 16.05 -4.07
CA ILE A 358 -1.49 17.14 -3.39
C ILE A 358 -1.40 16.94 -1.88
N GLY A 359 -2.40 16.31 -1.26
CA GLY A 359 -2.41 16.06 0.18
C GLY A 359 -1.52 14.92 0.63
N THR A 360 -1.16 14.00 -0.29
CA THR A 360 -0.50 12.75 0.08
C THR A 360 0.77 12.42 -0.71
N GLY A 361 0.88 12.90 -1.96
CA GLY A 361 1.92 12.49 -2.89
C GLY A 361 1.67 11.14 -3.58
N TYR A 362 0.54 10.47 -3.31
CA TYR A 362 0.10 9.34 -4.13
C TYR A 362 -0.27 9.81 -5.54
N PHE A 363 -0.20 8.91 -6.53
CA PHE A 363 -0.67 9.22 -7.87
C PHE A 363 -2.17 9.48 -7.88
N ALA A 364 -2.59 10.36 -8.77
CA ALA A 364 -3.98 10.41 -9.18
C ALA A 364 -4.25 9.20 -10.08
N ILE A 365 -5.20 8.34 -9.70
CA ILE A 365 -5.62 7.21 -10.55
C ILE A 365 -6.39 7.67 -11.78
N ASN A 366 -6.90 8.92 -11.76
CA ASN A 366 -7.51 9.60 -12.89
C ASN A 366 -6.59 10.74 -13.35
N PRO A 367 -5.88 10.61 -14.48
CA PRO A 367 -4.92 11.60 -14.95
C PRO A 367 -5.49 13.00 -15.20
N ALA A 368 -6.82 13.12 -15.42
CA ALA A 368 -7.45 14.44 -15.55
C ALA A 368 -7.29 15.30 -14.28
N ALA A 369 -7.01 14.69 -13.13
CA ALA A 369 -6.68 15.39 -11.89
C ALA A 369 -5.43 16.27 -12.03
N TYR A 370 -4.46 15.88 -12.87
CA TYR A 370 -3.23 16.65 -13.10
C TYR A 370 -3.49 17.95 -13.87
N GLU A 371 -4.65 18.06 -14.52
CA GLU A 371 -5.08 19.29 -15.22
C GLU A 371 -5.80 20.27 -14.29
N GLU A 372 -6.12 19.88 -13.07
CA GLU A 372 -6.73 20.76 -12.08
C GLU A 372 -5.77 21.87 -11.63
N ASP A 373 -6.29 23.09 -11.47
CA ASP A 373 -5.50 24.27 -11.11
C ASP A 373 -4.73 24.10 -9.80
N ILE A 374 -5.28 23.33 -8.84
CA ILE A 374 -4.63 23.08 -7.55
C ILE A 374 -3.37 22.24 -7.72
N VAL A 375 -3.39 21.26 -8.62
CA VAL A 375 -2.22 20.41 -8.91
C VAL A 375 -1.18 21.18 -9.70
N LYS A 376 -1.57 21.94 -10.73
CA LYS A 376 -0.65 22.77 -11.53
C LYS A 376 0.13 23.75 -10.64
N LYS A 377 -0.55 24.43 -9.72
CA LYS A 377 0.07 25.35 -8.77
C LYS A 377 1.03 24.65 -7.82
N GLU A 378 0.68 23.46 -7.37
CA GLU A 378 1.55 22.67 -6.48
C GLU A 378 2.81 22.18 -7.22
N TRP A 379 2.69 21.75 -8.47
CA TRP A 379 3.81 21.32 -9.30
C TRP A 379 4.73 22.49 -9.74
N GLU A 380 4.19 23.71 -9.93
CA GLU A 380 5.01 24.91 -10.13
C GLU A 380 5.91 25.18 -8.92
N LYS A 381 5.38 24.97 -7.71
CA LYS A 381 6.11 25.16 -6.46
C LYS A 381 7.05 24.00 -6.14
N TYR A 382 6.62 22.78 -6.41
CA TYR A 382 7.32 21.54 -6.09
C TYR A 382 7.38 20.60 -7.31
N PRO A 383 8.28 20.89 -8.27
CA PRO A 383 8.42 20.09 -9.50
C PRO A 383 8.82 18.61 -9.24
N GLN A 384 9.26 18.29 -8.04
CA GLN A 384 9.59 16.94 -7.60
C GLN A 384 8.41 15.97 -7.74
N PHE A 385 7.18 16.43 -7.56
CA PHE A 385 5.99 15.58 -7.74
C PHE A 385 5.84 15.09 -9.18
N LYS A 386 6.18 15.95 -10.16
CA LYS A 386 6.12 15.56 -11.56
C LYS A 386 7.10 14.43 -11.88
N VAL A 387 8.28 14.42 -11.27
CA VAL A 387 9.28 13.34 -11.47
C VAL A 387 8.70 11.96 -11.10
N THR A 388 7.86 11.91 -10.07
CA THR A 388 7.24 10.65 -9.65
C THR A 388 6.25 10.13 -10.70
N VAL A 389 5.45 11.04 -11.29
CA VAL A 389 4.47 10.72 -12.34
C VAL A 389 5.18 10.32 -13.63
N ASP A 390 6.21 11.07 -14.02
CA ASP A 390 7.03 10.76 -15.21
C ASP A 390 7.64 9.35 -15.11
N GLN A 391 8.14 8.94 -13.94
CA GLN A 391 8.68 7.58 -13.76
C GLN A 391 7.62 6.49 -13.99
N LEU A 392 6.39 6.70 -13.52
CA LEU A 392 5.29 5.76 -13.75
C LEU A 392 4.96 5.69 -15.26
N GLN A 393 4.83 6.84 -15.91
CA GLN A 393 4.48 6.92 -17.33
C GLN A 393 5.58 6.39 -18.26
N ASP A 394 6.86 6.54 -17.87
CA ASP A 394 8.01 5.98 -18.61
C ASP A 394 8.20 4.47 -18.36
N THR A 395 7.35 3.83 -17.57
CA THR A 395 7.41 2.39 -17.31
C THR A 395 6.94 1.60 -18.51
N LYS A 396 7.78 0.67 -18.98
CA LYS A 396 7.44 -0.24 -20.10
C LYS A 396 6.53 -1.35 -19.60
N PRO A 397 5.33 -1.53 -20.19
CA PRO A 397 4.44 -2.62 -19.79
C PRO A 397 5.07 -3.99 -20.03
N SER A 398 5.17 -4.80 -18.98
CA SER A 398 5.68 -6.18 -19.03
C SER A 398 5.21 -6.94 -17.78
N PHE A 399 5.34 -8.25 -17.74
CA PHE A 399 5.03 -9.01 -16.53
C PHE A 399 5.93 -8.62 -15.32
N ALA A 400 7.16 -8.15 -15.58
CA ALA A 400 8.03 -7.65 -14.53
C ALA A 400 7.48 -6.37 -13.89
N THR A 401 7.09 -5.37 -14.70
CA THR A 401 6.56 -4.08 -14.25
C THR A 401 5.09 -4.15 -13.86
N GLN A 402 4.35 -5.15 -14.33
CA GLN A 402 3.03 -5.47 -13.82
C GLN A 402 3.07 -6.03 -12.37
N GLY A 403 4.21 -6.62 -11.97
CA GLY A 403 4.43 -7.16 -10.62
C GLY A 403 3.83 -8.54 -10.41
N ALA A 404 4.25 -9.20 -9.34
CA ALA A 404 3.82 -10.56 -9.02
C ALA A 404 2.38 -10.63 -8.49
N LEU A 405 1.73 -11.77 -8.74
CA LEU A 405 0.36 -12.07 -8.32
C LEU A 405 0.32 -13.44 -7.65
N ILE A 406 0.56 -13.48 -6.34
CA ILE A 406 0.57 -14.70 -5.52
C ILE A 406 -0.20 -14.47 -4.22
N SER A 407 -0.92 -15.49 -3.73
CA SER A 407 -1.73 -15.38 -2.50
C SER A 407 -0.91 -15.32 -1.22
N VAL A 408 0.35 -15.77 -1.28
CA VAL A 408 1.32 -15.78 -0.18
C VAL A 408 2.34 -14.63 -0.26
N PHE A 409 2.01 -13.55 -0.94
CA PHE A 409 2.93 -12.44 -1.15
C PHE A 409 3.39 -11.77 0.15
N PRO A 410 2.51 -11.53 1.16
CA PRO A 410 2.96 -10.97 2.44
C PRO A 410 4.02 -11.86 3.12
N GLU A 411 3.82 -13.17 3.09
CA GLU A 411 4.75 -14.16 3.64
C GLU A 411 6.08 -14.17 2.85
N SER A 412 6.02 -14.08 1.53
CA SER A 412 7.20 -14.02 0.66
C SER A 412 8.02 -12.74 0.89
N ARG A 413 7.38 -11.58 1.01
CA ARG A 413 8.07 -10.32 1.38
C ARG A 413 8.81 -10.45 2.71
N GLN A 414 8.22 -11.13 3.69
CA GLN A 414 8.87 -11.35 4.98
C GLN A 414 10.12 -12.23 4.84
N GLN A 415 10.14 -13.23 3.93
CA GLN A 415 11.36 -14.00 3.63
C GLN A 415 12.47 -13.10 3.08
N VAL A 416 12.13 -12.18 2.17
CA VAL A 416 13.09 -11.23 1.61
C VAL A 416 13.61 -10.26 2.68
N VAL A 417 12.74 -9.74 3.56
CA VAL A 417 13.15 -8.91 4.70
C VAL A 417 14.19 -9.64 5.55
N THR A 418 13.90 -10.88 5.92
CA THR A 418 14.82 -11.74 6.71
C THR A 418 16.14 -11.97 5.97
N ALA A 419 16.10 -12.18 4.65
CA ALA A 419 17.31 -12.35 3.83
C ALA A 419 18.18 -11.09 3.79
N LEU A 420 17.56 -9.90 3.66
CA LEU A 420 18.27 -8.61 3.73
C LEU A 420 18.94 -8.41 5.09
N GLU A 421 18.23 -8.69 6.18
CA GLU A 421 18.78 -8.60 7.55
C GLU A 421 19.96 -9.54 7.74
N ASN A 422 19.84 -10.79 7.31
CA ASN A 422 20.92 -11.79 7.38
C ASN A 422 22.13 -11.35 6.55
N MET A 423 21.92 -10.82 5.34
CA MET A 423 22.99 -10.30 4.49
C MET A 423 23.72 -9.13 5.16
N TYR A 424 23.00 -8.18 5.74
CA TYR A 424 23.62 -7.06 6.47
C TYR A 424 24.42 -7.51 7.71
N GLN A 425 24.13 -8.71 8.26
CA GLN A 425 24.87 -9.34 9.34
C GLN A 425 26.01 -10.24 8.84
N GLY A 426 26.21 -10.36 7.52
CA GLY A 426 27.35 -11.04 6.92
C GLY A 426 27.06 -12.38 6.24
N THR A 427 25.79 -12.81 6.12
CA THR A 427 25.42 -13.95 5.26
C THR A 427 25.73 -13.60 3.81
N PRO A 428 26.37 -14.50 3.04
CA PRO A 428 26.62 -14.25 1.62
C PRO A 428 25.35 -13.91 0.84
N PRO A 429 25.35 -12.92 -0.07
CA PRO A 429 24.18 -12.49 -0.82
C PRO A 429 23.38 -13.61 -1.48
N GLN A 430 24.03 -14.53 -2.19
CA GLN A 430 23.35 -15.66 -2.84
C GLN A 430 22.71 -16.61 -1.82
N GLU A 431 23.41 -16.94 -0.75
CA GLU A 431 22.88 -17.82 0.30
C GLU A 431 21.64 -17.22 0.96
N ALA A 432 21.65 -15.93 1.27
CA ALA A 432 20.49 -15.24 1.86
C ALA A 432 19.29 -15.23 0.89
N LEU A 433 19.53 -14.99 -0.40
CA LEU A 433 18.49 -15.04 -1.43
C LEU A 433 17.91 -16.45 -1.62
N ASP A 434 18.76 -17.48 -1.65
CA ASP A 434 18.31 -18.87 -1.81
C ASP A 434 17.43 -19.30 -0.63
N GLN A 435 17.78 -18.91 0.60
CA GLN A 435 16.95 -19.15 1.78
C GLN A 435 15.57 -18.47 1.66
N ALA A 436 15.51 -17.23 1.15
CA ALA A 436 14.24 -16.54 0.94
C ALA A 436 13.40 -17.22 -0.16
N ALA A 437 14.02 -17.64 -1.26
CA ALA A 437 13.35 -18.35 -2.34
C ALA A 437 12.77 -19.70 -1.85
N GLU A 438 13.55 -20.50 -1.10
CA GLU A 438 13.06 -21.73 -0.50
C GLU A 438 11.89 -21.50 0.47
N GLY A 439 11.93 -20.41 1.27
CA GLY A 439 10.84 -20.04 2.16
C GLY A 439 9.57 -19.70 1.38
N THR A 440 9.73 -18.94 0.29
CA THR A 440 8.64 -18.58 -0.63
C THR A 440 8.07 -19.80 -1.33
N ASP A 441 8.90 -20.71 -1.84
CA ASP A 441 8.49 -21.95 -2.51
C ASP A 441 7.62 -22.83 -1.59
N ARG A 442 8.05 -22.98 -0.33
CA ARG A 442 7.26 -23.72 0.67
C ARG A 442 5.87 -23.08 0.89
N ALA A 443 5.81 -21.76 0.96
CA ALA A 443 4.53 -21.06 1.14
C ALA A 443 3.62 -21.24 -0.08
N ILE A 444 4.15 -21.10 -1.30
CA ILE A 444 3.43 -21.34 -2.56
C ILE A 444 2.90 -22.79 -2.63
N GLU A 445 3.75 -23.78 -2.31
CA GLU A 445 3.36 -25.18 -2.33
C GLU A 445 2.18 -25.48 -1.37
N ILE A 446 2.21 -24.91 -0.16
CA ILE A 446 1.14 -25.05 0.83
C ILE A 446 -0.16 -24.42 0.30
N ALA A 447 -0.09 -23.18 -0.23
CA ALA A 447 -1.25 -22.49 -0.78
C ALA A 447 -1.89 -23.27 -1.94
N ASN A 448 -1.08 -23.71 -2.90
CA ASN A 448 -1.54 -24.48 -4.06
C ASN A 448 -2.18 -25.84 -3.70
N LYS A 449 -1.70 -26.51 -2.63
CA LYS A 449 -2.33 -27.73 -2.11
C LYS A 449 -3.69 -27.45 -1.46
N THR A 450 -3.87 -26.29 -0.85
CA THR A 450 -5.13 -25.92 -0.19
C THR A 450 -6.24 -25.60 -1.18
N LYS A 451 -5.90 -25.00 -2.34
CA LYS A 451 -6.86 -24.72 -3.43
C LYS A 451 -7.44 -25.98 -4.06
N LYS A 452 -6.71 -27.10 -4.07
CA LYS A 452 -7.13 -28.37 -4.70
C LYS A 452 -8.08 -29.19 -3.84
N LYS A 453 -8.46 -28.72 -2.68
CA LYS A 453 -9.43 -29.36 -1.78
C LYS A 453 -10.76 -28.60 -1.79
#